data_4753fb45d7051dced38ad60e0e5ea5ef
#
_entry.id   4753fb45d7051dced38ad60e0e5ea5ef
#
_cell.length_a   1.000
_cell.length_b   1.000
_cell.length_c   1.000
_cell.angle_alpha   90.00
_cell.angle_beta   90.00
_cell.angle_gamma   90.00
#
_symmetry.space_group_name_H-M   'P 1'
#
loop_
_entity.id
_entity.type
_entity.pdbx_description
1 polymer ?
#
loop_
_entity_poly.entity_id
_entity_poly.type
_entity_poly.pdbx_seq_one_letter_code
_entity_poly.pdbx_strand_id
1 'polypeptide(L)'
;MQAAHRPEEEAGNPGQPDDVRTDECDGAEFGHLAMPLGGIGTGSLAICADGGLRQWQLHNIGNHAGALPGSFFALRVSRCEPPLDELRILQGPPRESTGTPLVTDDVVPEWQRHLLSGHPGVARTTFCSTYPIARVRYLDPALPLHVTAEAFNPLVPLDVDASSIPAALFTFRLINTDDYPLHGTLGVTVQNAVGWDGITPIDGVHAPGYGGNTNRLLRGDGWTSVVLENAVLPDDAPGAGQMLLAADDPRAAALTRWRHAQEFVTFLRSLTRASGLQRHAPQPASGASPAGSTWNAGLGVAFRLQPGEQRLIRVALTWYFPNRYVNFEQFGPDRPEWGRSRFWLGNHYATRYADAQDVFERVRRDWSALREATGAWTSTLARSGLDDAAVTHLAAQLATVRSPTC
;
A
#
# COMPACT_ATOMS: atom_id res chain seq x y z
N MET A 1 -44.30 -17.11 31.34
CA MET A 1 -43.26 -16.11 31.55
C MET A 1 -41.92 -16.81 31.45
N GLN A 2 -41.35 -16.86 30.25
CA GLN A 2 -40.03 -17.45 30.01
C GLN A 2 -39.05 -16.28 29.86
N ALA A 3 -38.03 -16.29 30.71
CA ALA A 3 -36.96 -15.31 30.68
C ALA A 3 -36.03 -15.61 29.50
N ALA A 4 -35.82 -14.60 28.66
CA ALA A 4 -34.84 -14.64 27.57
C ALA A 4 -33.43 -14.65 28.10
N HIS A 5 -32.64 -15.65 27.72
CA HIS A 5 -31.21 -15.74 27.97
C HIS A 5 -30.51 -14.69 27.10
N ARG A 6 -29.78 -13.75 27.72
CA ARG A 6 -28.78 -12.93 27.06
C ARG A 6 -27.49 -13.75 26.91
N PRO A 7 -26.82 -13.73 25.79
CA PRO A 7 -25.50 -14.32 25.68
C PRO A 7 -24.49 -13.48 26.51
N GLU A 8 -23.64 -14.19 27.22
CA GLU A 8 -22.55 -13.61 28.01
C GLU A 8 -21.58 -12.85 27.10
N GLU A 9 -21.30 -11.60 27.44
CA GLU A 9 -20.22 -10.81 26.85
C GLU A 9 -18.89 -11.49 27.20
N GLU A 10 -18.16 -11.93 26.18
CA GLU A 10 -16.76 -12.36 26.35
C GLU A 10 -15.93 -11.20 26.89
N ALA A 11 -15.37 -11.40 28.08
CA ALA A 11 -14.50 -10.47 28.73
C ALA A 11 -13.25 -10.21 27.88
N GLY A 12 -13.12 -8.98 27.37
CA GLY A 12 -11.97 -8.51 26.61
C GLY A 12 -10.67 -8.64 27.41
N ASN A 13 -9.63 -9.10 26.72
CA ASN A 13 -8.28 -9.25 27.24
C ASN A 13 -7.69 -7.86 27.61
N PRO A 14 -7.32 -7.57 28.88
CA PRO A 14 -6.85 -6.26 29.29
C PRO A 14 -5.39 -6.07 28.91
N GLY A 15 -5.11 -5.56 27.70
CA GLY A 15 -3.74 -5.32 27.26
C GLY A 15 -3.57 -4.67 25.88
N GLN A 16 -4.62 -4.23 25.21
CA GLN A 16 -4.50 -3.49 23.95
C GLN A 16 -5.07 -2.07 24.08
N PRO A 17 -4.24 -1.02 23.84
CA PRO A 17 -4.68 0.37 23.96
C PRO A 17 -5.40 0.91 22.72
N ASP A 18 -5.97 0.10 21.83
CA ASP A 18 -6.52 0.56 20.55
C ASP A 18 -7.90 -0.02 20.18
N ASP A 19 -8.75 -0.31 21.16
CA ASP A 19 -10.15 -0.68 20.88
C ASP A 19 -11.03 0.57 20.72
N VAL A 20 -10.75 1.35 19.66
CA VAL A 20 -11.76 2.28 19.13
C VAL A 20 -12.77 1.41 18.39
N ARG A 21 -13.98 1.25 18.93
CA ARG A 21 -15.11 0.61 18.26
C ARG A 21 -15.46 1.43 17.03
N THR A 22 -14.92 1.05 15.90
CA THR A 22 -15.36 1.52 14.59
C THR A 22 -16.05 0.34 13.92
N ASP A 23 -17.27 0.54 13.42
CA ASP A 23 -18.02 -0.49 12.74
C ASP A 23 -17.20 -1.05 11.56
N GLU A 24 -16.91 -2.36 11.58
CA GLU A 24 -16.24 -3.03 10.48
C GLU A 24 -17.22 -3.17 9.31
N CYS A 25 -16.87 -2.61 8.15
CA CYS A 25 -17.64 -2.75 6.92
C CYS A 25 -17.18 -3.99 6.14
N ASP A 26 -18.12 -4.71 5.52
CA ASP A 26 -17.79 -5.81 4.61
C ASP A 26 -17.15 -5.27 3.33
N GLY A 27 -15.96 -5.75 3.02
CA GLY A 27 -15.22 -5.31 1.83
C GLY A 27 -15.90 -5.66 0.51
N ALA A 28 -16.71 -6.72 0.48
CA ALA A 28 -17.49 -7.10 -0.72
C ALA A 28 -18.68 -6.17 -0.92
N GLU A 29 -19.32 -5.71 0.16
CA GLU A 29 -20.45 -4.78 0.09
C GLU A 29 -20.00 -3.34 -0.17
N PHE A 30 -18.91 -2.94 0.47
CA PHE A 30 -18.38 -1.57 0.45
C PHE A 30 -17.01 -1.44 -0.25
N GLY A 31 -16.76 -2.23 -1.30
CA GLY A 31 -15.48 -2.22 -2.02
C GLY A 31 -15.06 -0.87 -2.61
N HIS A 32 -15.98 0.10 -2.68
CA HIS A 32 -15.70 1.49 -3.05
C HIS A 32 -15.11 2.32 -1.91
N LEU A 33 -15.22 1.87 -0.65
CA LEU A 33 -14.59 2.58 0.46
C LEU A 33 -13.08 2.49 0.33
N ALA A 34 -12.43 3.64 0.47
CA ALA A 34 -11.00 3.76 0.34
C ALA A 34 -10.47 4.81 1.32
N MET A 35 -9.28 4.58 1.87
CA MET A 35 -8.57 5.57 2.66
C MET A 35 -7.31 6.01 1.93
N PRO A 36 -7.14 7.31 1.67
CA PRO A 36 -5.93 7.83 1.05
C PRO A 36 -4.74 7.74 2.00
N LEU A 37 -3.60 7.32 1.47
CA LEU A 37 -2.30 7.21 2.13
C LEU A 37 -1.29 8.10 1.42
N GLY A 38 -0.53 8.87 2.18
CA GLY A 38 0.46 9.83 1.69
C GLY A 38 0.55 11.05 2.58
N GLY A 39 1.57 11.87 2.44
CA GLY A 39 1.73 13.13 3.17
C GLY A 39 0.87 14.26 2.60
N ILE A 40 0.63 15.31 3.36
CA ILE A 40 -0.03 16.53 2.89
C ILE A 40 0.83 17.14 1.76
N GLY A 41 0.24 17.34 0.59
CA GLY A 41 0.92 17.93 -0.57
C GLY A 41 2.02 17.06 -1.20
N THR A 42 1.99 15.73 -0.99
CA THR A 42 3.04 14.82 -1.47
C THR A 42 2.56 13.80 -2.51
N GLY A 43 1.30 13.86 -2.88
CA GLY A 43 0.63 12.79 -3.61
C GLY A 43 0.10 11.70 -2.68
N SER A 44 -0.67 10.78 -3.24
CA SER A 44 -1.32 9.71 -2.47
C SER A 44 -1.54 8.45 -3.30
N LEU A 45 -1.81 7.37 -2.61
CA LEU A 45 -2.49 6.18 -3.10
C LEU A 45 -3.59 5.81 -2.10
N ALA A 46 -4.51 4.93 -2.44
CA ALA A 46 -5.56 4.50 -1.51
C ALA A 46 -5.49 3.01 -1.21
N ILE A 47 -5.71 2.66 0.07
CA ILE A 47 -6.08 1.29 0.49
C ILE A 47 -7.59 1.17 0.47
N CYS A 48 -8.11 0.18 -0.26
CA CYS A 48 -9.55 -0.03 -0.43
C CYS A 48 -10.08 -1.11 0.51
N ALA A 49 -11.40 -1.12 0.73
CA ALA A 49 -12.05 -2.05 1.64
C ALA A 49 -11.88 -3.52 1.23
N ASP A 50 -11.71 -3.79 -0.05
CA ASP A 50 -11.36 -5.12 -0.56
C ASP A 50 -9.87 -5.49 -0.39
N GLY A 51 -9.04 -4.61 0.17
CA GLY A 51 -7.61 -4.80 0.36
C GLY A 51 -6.75 -4.39 -0.83
N GLY A 52 -7.34 -3.94 -1.94
CA GLY A 52 -6.62 -3.48 -3.13
C GLY A 52 -5.99 -2.10 -2.95
N LEU A 53 -4.92 -1.83 -3.70
CA LEU A 53 -4.28 -0.52 -3.78
C LEU A 53 -4.71 0.16 -5.07
N ARG A 54 -5.29 1.37 -4.96
CA ARG A 54 -5.84 2.13 -6.09
C ARG A 54 -5.55 3.62 -6.00
N GLN A 55 -6.06 4.40 -6.95
CA GLN A 55 -6.01 5.87 -6.94
C GLN A 55 -4.57 6.40 -6.77
N TRP A 56 -3.66 5.91 -7.60
CA TRP A 56 -2.26 6.29 -7.55
C TRP A 56 -2.06 7.70 -8.13
N GLN A 57 -1.82 8.67 -7.27
CA GLN A 57 -1.71 10.09 -7.56
C GLN A 57 -0.37 10.63 -7.06
N LEU A 58 0.73 10.01 -7.49
CA LEU A 58 2.08 10.34 -7.01
C LEU A 58 2.72 11.52 -7.76
N HIS A 59 2.19 11.86 -8.96
CA HIS A 59 2.80 12.82 -9.89
C HIS A 59 2.12 14.20 -9.86
N ASN A 60 1.53 14.59 -8.74
CA ASN A 60 0.82 15.88 -8.55
C ASN A 60 -0.37 16.10 -9.49
N ILE A 61 -0.99 15.03 -9.92
CA ILE A 61 -2.16 15.04 -10.79
C ILE A 61 -3.28 14.28 -10.08
N GLY A 62 -4.45 14.92 -9.99
CA GLY A 62 -5.67 14.28 -9.50
C GLY A 62 -6.19 13.29 -10.54
N ASN A 63 -5.88 12.01 -10.37
CA ASN A 63 -6.35 10.92 -11.24
C ASN A 63 -6.90 9.78 -10.40
N HIS A 64 -8.20 9.79 -10.14
CA HIS A 64 -8.87 8.73 -9.38
C HIS A 64 -8.86 7.37 -10.08
N ALA A 65 -8.65 7.35 -11.40
CA ALA A 65 -8.48 6.12 -12.16
C ALA A 65 -7.02 5.62 -12.21
N GLY A 66 -6.09 6.34 -11.56
CA GLY A 66 -4.67 5.97 -11.53
C GLY A 66 -4.45 4.58 -10.94
N ALA A 67 -3.82 3.69 -11.72
CA ALA A 67 -3.58 2.30 -11.34
C ALA A 67 -2.16 1.88 -11.70
N LEU A 68 -1.52 1.18 -10.75
CA LEU A 68 -0.24 0.50 -10.96
C LEU A 68 -0.45 -1.02 -10.89
N PRO A 69 -0.64 -1.71 -12.03
CA PRO A 69 -1.06 -3.11 -12.06
C PRO A 69 -0.16 -4.10 -11.33
N GLY A 70 1.13 -3.79 -11.20
CA GLY A 70 2.09 -4.61 -10.46
C GLY A 70 2.11 -4.39 -8.94
N SER A 71 1.12 -3.69 -8.36
CA SER A 71 1.16 -3.26 -6.96
C SER A 71 0.06 -3.94 -6.16
N PHE A 72 0.42 -4.96 -5.39
CA PHE A 72 -0.50 -5.74 -4.54
C PHE A 72 0.23 -6.51 -3.43
N PHE A 73 -0.52 -7.08 -2.52
CA PHE A 73 -0.04 -7.97 -1.47
C PHE A 73 -0.47 -9.40 -1.74
N ALA A 74 0.36 -10.37 -1.32
CA ALA A 74 0.06 -11.79 -1.43
C ALA A 74 0.57 -12.52 -0.18
N LEU A 75 -0.07 -13.64 0.16
CA LEU A 75 0.33 -14.47 1.28
C LEU A 75 0.37 -15.93 0.86
N ARG A 76 1.49 -16.59 1.14
CA ARG A 76 1.59 -18.03 1.06
C ARG A 76 1.71 -18.61 2.46
N VAL A 77 0.98 -19.70 2.70
CA VAL A 77 1.03 -20.48 3.94
C VAL A 77 1.22 -21.94 3.59
N SER A 78 2.11 -22.61 4.31
CA SER A 78 2.39 -24.03 4.09
C SER A 78 2.64 -24.77 5.39
N ARG A 79 2.34 -26.07 5.38
CA ARG A 79 2.56 -27.02 6.46
C ARG A 79 2.84 -28.39 5.85
N CYS A 80 3.69 -29.21 6.50
CA CYS A 80 4.03 -30.54 6.00
C CYS A 80 2.98 -31.57 6.38
N GLU A 81 2.56 -31.61 7.66
CA GLU A 81 1.63 -32.60 8.20
C GLU A 81 0.62 -31.94 9.16
N PRO A 82 -0.67 -32.12 8.89
CA PRO A 82 -1.25 -32.51 7.61
C PRO A 82 -0.88 -31.52 6.49
N PRO A 83 -0.77 -31.95 5.22
CA PRO A 83 -0.24 -31.10 4.15
C PRO A 83 -1.14 -29.88 3.87
N LEU A 84 -0.50 -28.71 3.74
CA LEU A 84 -1.11 -27.44 3.35
C LEU A 84 -0.13 -26.68 2.46
N ASP A 85 -0.59 -26.09 1.36
CA ASP A 85 0.16 -25.14 0.54
C ASP A 85 -0.81 -24.22 -0.18
N GLU A 86 -1.20 -23.16 0.51
CA GLU A 86 -2.15 -22.16 0.02
C GLU A 86 -1.45 -20.85 -0.30
N LEU A 87 -1.87 -20.23 -1.39
CA LEU A 87 -1.45 -18.87 -1.76
C LEU A 87 -2.69 -18.05 -2.10
N ARG A 88 -2.77 -16.86 -1.54
CA ARG A 88 -3.82 -15.89 -1.81
C ARG A 88 -3.23 -14.52 -2.15
N ILE A 89 -3.84 -13.87 -3.10
CA ILE A 89 -3.72 -12.41 -3.19
C ILE A 89 -4.51 -11.83 -2.01
N LEU A 90 -3.91 -10.91 -1.27
CA LEU A 90 -4.56 -10.27 -0.12
C LEU A 90 -5.55 -9.21 -0.60
N GLN A 91 -6.58 -9.69 -1.28
CA GLN A 91 -7.67 -8.91 -1.82
C GLN A 91 -8.92 -9.77 -1.88
N GLY A 92 -10.05 -9.19 -1.45
CA GLY A 92 -11.37 -9.81 -1.54
C GLY A 92 -11.88 -9.90 -2.99
N PRO A 93 -12.97 -10.64 -3.22
CA PRO A 93 -13.56 -10.76 -4.55
C PRO A 93 -14.00 -9.39 -5.06
N PRO A 94 -13.84 -9.12 -6.37
CA PRO A 94 -14.31 -7.89 -6.98
C PRO A 94 -15.84 -7.84 -6.93
N ARG A 95 -16.39 -6.70 -6.51
CA ARG A 95 -17.84 -6.47 -6.58
C ARG A 95 -18.30 -6.45 -8.03
N GLU A 96 -19.42 -7.08 -8.31
CA GLU A 96 -20.13 -6.87 -9.57
C GLU A 96 -20.78 -5.48 -9.54
N SER A 97 -20.50 -4.66 -10.54
CA SER A 97 -21.14 -3.37 -10.70
C SER A 97 -22.60 -3.60 -11.09
N THR A 98 -23.55 -3.20 -10.25
CA THR A 98 -25.00 -3.31 -10.49
C THR A 98 -25.58 -2.16 -11.29
N GLY A 99 -24.75 -1.26 -11.80
CA GLY A 99 -25.17 -0.08 -12.57
C GLY A 99 -24.01 0.67 -13.19
N THR A 100 -24.29 1.77 -13.86
CA THR A 100 -23.26 2.69 -14.33
C THR A 100 -22.70 3.44 -13.12
N PRO A 101 -21.41 3.29 -12.79
CA PRO A 101 -20.83 4.03 -11.68
C PRO A 101 -20.92 5.53 -11.93
N LEU A 102 -21.32 6.28 -10.91
CA LEU A 102 -21.34 7.75 -10.98
C LEU A 102 -19.93 8.34 -10.99
N VAL A 103 -18.97 7.58 -10.45
CA VAL A 103 -17.54 7.91 -10.42
C VAL A 103 -16.72 6.65 -10.73
N THR A 104 -15.57 6.85 -11.33
CA THR A 104 -14.64 5.76 -11.70
C THR A 104 -14.11 4.97 -10.50
N ASP A 105 -14.22 5.51 -9.31
CA ASP A 105 -13.76 4.89 -8.05
C ASP A 105 -14.58 3.65 -7.66
N ASP A 106 -15.83 3.56 -8.13
CA ASP A 106 -16.71 2.42 -7.88
C ASP A 106 -16.36 1.19 -8.72
N VAL A 107 -15.43 1.35 -9.66
CA VAL A 107 -15.04 0.28 -10.58
C VAL A 107 -13.75 -0.37 -10.10
N VAL A 108 -13.81 -1.68 -9.85
CA VAL A 108 -12.58 -2.47 -9.70
C VAL A 108 -11.87 -2.53 -11.06
N PRO A 109 -10.63 -2.01 -11.18
CA PRO A 109 -9.91 -1.95 -12.43
C PRO A 109 -9.78 -3.33 -13.11
N GLU A 110 -9.79 -3.35 -14.43
CA GLU A 110 -9.70 -4.60 -15.22
C GLU A 110 -8.45 -5.42 -14.85
N TRP A 111 -7.32 -4.79 -14.62
CA TRP A 111 -6.10 -5.48 -14.22
C TRP A 111 -6.25 -6.22 -12.88
N GLN A 112 -7.01 -5.69 -11.91
CA GLN A 112 -7.31 -6.38 -10.65
C GLN A 112 -8.23 -7.58 -10.86
N ARG A 113 -9.23 -7.45 -11.73
CA ARG A 113 -10.08 -8.58 -12.13
C ARG A 113 -9.27 -9.67 -12.79
N HIS A 114 -8.36 -9.32 -13.70
CA HIS A 114 -7.42 -10.24 -14.34
C HIS A 114 -6.48 -10.92 -13.33
N LEU A 115 -5.93 -10.15 -12.38
CA LEU A 115 -5.09 -10.71 -11.30
C LEU A 115 -5.84 -11.79 -10.52
N LEU A 116 -7.07 -11.48 -10.08
CA LEU A 116 -7.89 -12.37 -9.27
C LEU A 116 -8.49 -13.53 -10.07
N SER A 117 -8.67 -13.40 -11.39
CA SER A 117 -9.08 -14.53 -12.24
C SER A 117 -7.96 -15.54 -12.44
N GLY A 118 -6.70 -15.10 -12.41
CA GLY A 118 -5.52 -15.97 -12.56
C GLY A 118 -4.98 -16.50 -11.23
N HIS A 119 -5.25 -15.79 -10.13
CA HIS A 119 -4.72 -16.12 -8.80
C HIS A 119 -5.81 -15.88 -7.75
N PRO A 120 -6.11 -16.87 -6.89
CA PRO A 120 -7.18 -16.73 -5.91
C PRO A 120 -6.90 -15.59 -4.92
N GLY A 121 -7.88 -14.72 -4.73
CA GLY A 121 -7.95 -13.79 -3.63
C GLY A 121 -8.42 -14.45 -2.34
N VAL A 122 -8.50 -13.69 -1.24
CA VAL A 122 -9.14 -14.16 -0.01
C VAL A 122 -10.66 -14.21 -0.17
N ALA A 123 -11.33 -15.08 0.60
CA ALA A 123 -12.76 -15.26 0.48
C ALA A 123 -13.57 -14.00 0.87
N ARG A 124 -13.06 -13.22 1.82
CA ARG A 124 -13.73 -12.01 2.33
C ARG A 124 -12.72 -11.06 2.95
N THR A 125 -13.05 -9.76 2.97
CA THR A 125 -12.35 -8.75 3.75
C THR A 125 -13.32 -7.98 4.63
N THR A 126 -12.85 -7.46 5.76
CA THR A 126 -13.55 -6.41 6.50
C THR A 126 -12.64 -5.18 6.61
N PHE A 127 -13.24 -4.01 6.58
CA PHE A 127 -12.55 -2.74 6.57
C PHE A 127 -13.05 -1.83 7.68
N CYS A 128 -12.11 -1.18 8.34
CA CYS A 128 -12.40 -0.17 9.34
C CYS A 128 -11.39 0.96 9.19
N SER A 129 -11.86 2.19 9.16
CA SER A 129 -10.96 3.34 9.09
C SER A 129 -11.42 4.49 9.98
N THR A 130 -10.48 5.00 10.75
CA THR A 130 -10.55 6.33 11.37
C THR A 130 -9.36 7.11 10.85
N TYR A 131 -9.61 7.90 9.82
CA TYR A 131 -8.52 8.60 9.14
C TYR A 131 -7.57 9.28 10.13
N PRO A 132 -6.25 9.10 10.02
CA PRO A 132 -5.49 8.54 8.90
C PRO A 132 -5.02 7.08 9.10
N ILE A 133 -5.76 6.27 9.82
CA ILE A 133 -5.46 4.84 10.06
C ILE A 133 -6.59 3.99 9.49
N ALA A 134 -6.25 3.00 8.68
CA ALA A 134 -7.18 1.96 8.21
C ALA A 134 -6.72 0.59 8.63
N ARG A 135 -7.67 -0.33 8.83
CA ARG A 135 -7.42 -1.75 9.07
C ARG A 135 -8.22 -2.58 8.09
N VAL A 136 -7.55 -3.53 7.46
CA VAL A 136 -8.17 -4.55 6.60
C VAL A 136 -7.92 -5.90 7.25
N ARG A 137 -8.98 -6.64 7.54
CA ARG A 137 -8.87 -8.05 7.94
C ARG A 137 -9.15 -8.91 6.73
N TYR A 138 -8.28 -9.89 6.51
CA TYR A 138 -8.41 -10.84 5.41
C TYR A 138 -8.89 -12.17 5.95
N LEU A 139 -10.04 -12.62 5.48
CA LEU A 139 -10.74 -13.79 5.98
C LEU A 139 -10.78 -14.84 4.87
N ASP A 140 -10.20 -16.01 5.12
CA ASP A 140 -10.21 -17.14 4.20
C ASP A 140 -10.22 -18.45 4.97
N PRO A 141 -11.24 -19.31 4.80
CA PRO A 141 -11.31 -20.58 5.51
C PRO A 141 -10.15 -21.55 5.19
N ALA A 142 -9.49 -21.38 4.04
CA ALA A 142 -8.34 -22.20 3.65
C ALA A 142 -7.02 -21.73 4.29
N LEU A 143 -7.00 -20.54 4.90
CA LEU A 143 -5.84 -20.00 5.59
C LEU A 143 -6.00 -20.13 7.10
N PRO A 144 -5.26 -21.02 7.77
CA PRO A 144 -5.30 -21.14 9.23
C PRO A 144 -4.49 -20.02 9.91
N LEU A 145 -4.73 -18.78 9.49
CA LEU A 145 -4.11 -17.57 9.98
C LEU A 145 -5.13 -16.45 10.14
N HIS A 146 -5.09 -15.74 11.26
CA HIS A 146 -5.67 -14.40 11.30
C HIS A 146 -4.69 -13.42 10.65
N VAL A 147 -5.16 -12.73 9.63
CA VAL A 147 -4.36 -11.78 8.85
C VAL A 147 -5.01 -10.40 8.91
N THR A 148 -4.29 -9.42 9.42
CA THR A 148 -4.74 -8.03 9.46
C THR A 148 -3.64 -7.12 8.91
N ALA A 149 -3.97 -6.19 8.04
CA ALA A 149 -3.11 -5.09 7.66
C ALA A 149 -3.62 -3.79 8.29
N GLU A 150 -2.79 -3.12 9.05
CA GLU A 150 -2.98 -1.72 9.41
C GLU A 150 -2.22 -0.87 8.41
N ALA A 151 -2.91 0.09 7.79
CA ALA A 151 -2.31 1.07 6.89
C ALA A 151 -2.44 2.45 7.51
N PHE A 152 -1.38 3.23 7.48
CA PHE A 152 -1.41 4.60 7.96
C PHE A 152 -0.40 5.49 7.23
N ASN A 153 -0.62 6.78 7.34
CA ASN A 153 0.38 7.78 7.06
C ASN A 153 0.42 8.76 8.23
N PRO A 154 1.57 9.31 8.57
CA PRO A 154 1.66 10.24 9.67
C PRO A 154 0.72 11.44 9.49
N LEU A 155 -0.06 11.74 10.51
CA LEU A 155 -0.81 12.99 10.65
C LEU A 155 -0.67 13.44 12.11
N VAL A 156 0.15 14.45 12.30
CA VAL A 156 0.44 15.02 13.61
C VAL A 156 -0.02 16.47 13.60
N PRO A 157 -1.09 16.83 14.31
CA PRO A 157 -1.58 18.18 14.34
C PRO A 157 -0.47 19.19 14.69
N LEU A 158 -0.41 20.29 13.93
CA LEU A 158 0.58 21.38 14.06
C LEU A 158 2.03 20.99 13.69
N ASP A 159 2.28 19.73 13.33
CA ASP A 159 3.57 19.27 12.80
C ASP A 159 3.42 18.98 11.29
N VAL A 160 3.67 20.01 10.49
CA VAL A 160 3.61 19.92 9.01
C VAL A 160 4.69 18.96 8.52
N ASP A 161 5.83 18.93 9.18
CA ASP A 161 6.97 18.11 8.79
C ASP A 161 6.68 16.62 8.90
N ALA A 162 6.10 16.18 10.00
CA ALA A 162 5.65 14.80 10.16
C ALA A 162 4.47 14.48 9.25
N SER A 163 3.55 15.43 9.07
CA SER A 163 2.31 15.22 8.29
C SER A 163 2.52 15.28 6.77
N SER A 164 3.67 15.76 6.28
CA SER A 164 4.01 15.86 4.85
C SER A 164 5.09 14.86 4.40
N ILE A 165 5.24 13.74 5.07
CA ILE A 165 6.14 12.66 4.65
C ILE A 165 5.52 11.92 3.46
N PRO A 166 6.20 11.81 2.29
CA PRO A 166 5.68 11.11 1.11
C PRO A 166 5.79 9.58 1.28
N ALA A 167 4.90 9.00 2.08
CA ALA A 167 4.93 7.59 2.44
C ALA A 167 3.54 6.99 2.67
N ALA A 168 3.42 5.70 2.38
CA ALA A 168 2.34 4.83 2.82
C ALA A 168 2.96 3.70 3.66
N LEU A 169 2.45 3.51 4.88
CA LEU A 169 3.04 2.63 5.88
C LEU A 169 2.05 1.53 6.24
N PHE A 170 2.52 0.30 6.26
CA PHE A 170 1.69 -0.88 6.52
C PHE A 170 2.32 -1.72 7.63
N THR A 171 1.48 -2.24 8.52
CA THR A 171 1.85 -3.28 9.48
C THR A 171 0.94 -4.47 9.31
N PHE A 172 1.49 -5.58 8.85
CA PHE A 172 0.78 -6.85 8.78
C PHE A 172 0.93 -7.60 10.09
N ARG A 173 -0.20 -7.98 10.69
CA ARG A 173 -0.27 -8.85 11.85
C ARG A 173 -0.75 -10.22 11.40
N LEU A 174 0.07 -11.24 11.63
CA LEU A 174 -0.18 -12.63 11.30
C LEU A 174 -0.25 -13.42 12.61
N ILE A 175 -1.32 -14.17 12.85
CA ILE A 175 -1.49 -15.02 14.03
C ILE A 175 -1.82 -16.42 13.55
N ASN A 176 -1.03 -17.42 13.97
CA ASN A 176 -1.32 -18.81 13.68
C ASN A 176 -2.52 -19.28 14.50
N THR A 177 -3.60 -19.67 13.82
CA THR A 177 -4.83 -20.21 14.43
C THR A 177 -4.92 -21.73 14.30
N ASP A 178 -3.90 -22.37 13.74
CA ASP A 178 -3.80 -23.82 13.60
C ASP A 178 -3.22 -24.46 14.86
N ASP A 179 -3.49 -25.75 15.05
CA ASP A 179 -2.87 -26.58 16.09
C ASP A 179 -1.43 -27.01 15.74
N TYR A 180 -0.97 -26.68 14.53
CA TYR A 180 0.34 -27.06 13.98
C TYR A 180 1.19 -25.84 13.63
N PRO A 181 2.53 -25.99 13.65
CA PRO A 181 3.43 -24.95 13.17
C PRO A 181 3.20 -24.63 11.69
N LEU A 182 3.10 -23.37 11.35
CA LEU A 182 2.96 -22.89 9.98
C LEU A 182 4.23 -22.22 9.49
N HIS A 183 4.52 -22.43 8.22
CA HIS A 183 5.50 -21.65 7.46
C HIS A 183 4.77 -20.80 6.45
N GLY A 184 5.27 -19.60 6.20
CA GLY A 184 4.65 -18.75 5.19
C GLY A 184 5.58 -17.69 4.66
N THR A 185 5.06 -16.96 3.70
CA THR A 185 5.74 -15.81 3.09
C THR A 185 4.72 -14.71 2.81
N LEU A 186 4.91 -13.56 3.41
CA LEU A 186 4.21 -12.34 3.00
C LEU A 186 4.93 -11.77 1.78
N GLY A 187 4.22 -11.68 0.66
CA GLY A 187 4.65 -11.05 -0.56
C GLY A 187 4.12 -9.62 -0.66
N VAL A 188 4.99 -8.68 -0.94
CA VAL A 188 4.62 -7.28 -1.21
C VAL A 188 5.27 -6.86 -2.52
N THR A 189 4.51 -6.19 -3.39
CA THR A 189 5.01 -5.82 -4.70
C THR A 189 4.50 -4.46 -5.13
N VAL A 190 5.30 -3.77 -5.95
CA VAL A 190 5.00 -2.45 -6.50
C VAL A 190 5.57 -2.32 -7.91
N GLN A 191 4.81 -1.66 -8.78
CA GLN A 191 5.28 -1.26 -10.09
C GLN A 191 6.17 -0.02 -10.00
N ASN A 192 7.28 0.00 -10.73
CA ASN A 192 8.09 1.20 -10.88
C ASN A 192 7.36 2.21 -11.78
N ALA A 193 6.83 3.27 -11.16
CA ALA A 193 6.05 4.32 -11.82
C ALA A 193 6.90 5.52 -12.25
N VAL A 194 8.23 5.47 -12.12
CA VAL A 194 9.09 6.58 -12.54
C VAL A 194 9.03 6.74 -14.06
N GLY A 195 8.73 7.94 -14.52
CA GLY A 195 8.50 8.24 -15.94
C GLY A 195 7.04 8.14 -16.39
N TRP A 196 6.13 7.68 -15.56
CA TRP A 196 4.69 7.75 -15.84
C TRP A 196 4.19 9.20 -15.75
N ASP A 197 3.24 9.57 -16.57
CA ASP A 197 2.62 10.90 -16.58
C ASP A 197 1.51 11.08 -15.53
N GLY A 198 1.15 10.01 -14.82
CA GLY A 198 0.08 10.00 -13.83
C GLY A 198 -1.34 9.98 -14.41
N ILE A 199 -1.51 9.95 -15.73
CA ILE A 199 -2.81 10.07 -16.43
C ILE A 199 -3.04 8.88 -17.36
N THR A 200 -2.06 8.57 -18.21
CA THR A 200 -2.20 7.54 -19.25
C THR A 200 -2.41 6.16 -18.63
N PRO A 201 -3.46 5.42 -19.01
CA PRO A 201 -3.66 4.06 -18.54
C PRO A 201 -2.46 3.17 -18.82
N ILE A 202 -2.09 2.36 -17.83
CA ILE A 202 -0.99 1.40 -17.92
C ILE A 202 -1.55 0.04 -18.30
N ASP A 203 -1.04 -0.53 -19.40
CA ASP A 203 -1.35 -1.91 -19.80
C ASP A 203 -0.26 -2.85 -19.28
N GLY A 204 -0.54 -3.56 -18.19
CA GLY A 204 0.42 -4.42 -17.53
C GLY A 204 1.67 -3.66 -17.07
N VAL A 205 2.76 -3.75 -17.84
CA VAL A 205 4.02 -3.01 -17.62
C VAL A 205 4.28 -1.97 -18.70
N HIS A 206 3.31 -1.67 -19.56
CA HIS A 206 3.48 -0.81 -20.75
C HIS A 206 2.77 0.53 -20.58
N ALA A 207 3.52 1.60 -20.81
CA ALA A 207 3.01 2.96 -20.93
C ALA A 207 4.00 3.81 -21.77
N PRO A 208 3.52 4.84 -22.50
CA PRO A 208 4.37 5.65 -23.40
C PRO A 208 5.55 6.33 -22.72
N GLY A 209 5.41 6.73 -21.45
CA GLY A 209 6.47 7.40 -20.67
C GLY A 209 7.49 6.44 -20.05
N TYR A 210 7.30 5.14 -20.18
CA TYR A 210 8.20 4.15 -19.62
C TYR A 210 9.40 3.83 -20.54
N GLY A 211 10.47 3.34 -19.93
CA GLY A 211 11.70 2.92 -20.57
C GLY A 211 12.91 3.39 -19.78
N GLY A 212 13.92 2.53 -19.65
CA GLY A 212 15.10 2.81 -18.82
C GLY A 212 14.85 2.67 -17.32
N ASN A 213 13.69 2.14 -16.90
CA ASN A 213 13.39 1.90 -15.50
C ASN A 213 14.29 0.81 -14.92
N THR A 214 14.84 1.05 -13.73
CA THR A 214 15.72 0.14 -13.00
C THR A 214 15.24 -0.03 -11.57
N ASN A 215 15.39 -1.24 -11.05
CA ASN A 215 15.11 -1.57 -9.66
C ASN A 215 16.36 -2.14 -9.02
N ARG A 216 16.76 -1.64 -7.85
CA ARG A 216 18.01 -1.97 -7.17
C ARG A 216 17.76 -2.40 -5.73
N LEU A 217 18.26 -3.57 -5.36
CA LEU A 217 18.17 -4.12 -4.00
C LEU A 217 19.15 -3.40 -3.06
N LEU A 218 18.64 -3.01 -1.89
CA LEU A 218 19.42 -2.55 -0.76
C LEU A 218 19.12 -3.36 0.50
N ARG A 219 20.11 -3.51 1.37
CA ARG A 219 19.97 -4.15 2.68
C ARG A 219 20.72 -3.33 3.73
N GLY A 220 20.09 -3.11 4.85
CA GLY A 220 20.71 -2.39 5.95
C GLY A 220 19.76 -2.20 7.13
N ASP A 221 20.34 -2.08 8.33
CA ASP A 221 19.64 -1.68 9.55
C ASP A 221 18.34 -2.45 9.87
N GLY A 222 18.36 -3.75 9.62
CA GLY A 222 17.21 -4.63 9.89
C GLY A 222 16.16 -4.67 8.76
N TRP A 223 16.37 -3.95 7.65
CA TRP A 223 15.44 -3.85 6.54
C TRP A 223 16.03 -4.39 5.22
N THR A 224 15.15 -4.89 4.38
CA THR A 224 15.42 -5.10 2.95
C THR A 224 14.54 -4.16 2.15
N SER A 225 15.13 -3.45 1.19
CA SER A 225 14.41 -2.52 0.33
C SER A 225 14.79 -2.70 -1.15
N VAL A 226 13.90 -2.27 -2.03
CA VAL A 226 14.14 -2.13 -3.47
C VAL A 226 13.88 -0.67 -3.83
N VAL A 227 14.89 -0.03 -4.38
CA VAL A 227 14.80 1.32 -4.95
C VAL A 227 14.39 1.20 -6.40
N LEU A 228 13.40 1.99 -6.79
CA LEU A 228 12.82 2.04 -8.13
C LEU A 228 13.12 3.43 -8.71
N GLU A 229 13.83 3.45 -9.82
CA GLU A 229 14.33 4.67 -10.46
C GLU A 229 14.35 4.53 -11.98
N ASN A 230 14.77 5.55 -12.68
CA ASN A 230 14.92 5.53 -14.13
C ASN A 230 16.32 6.04 -14.50
N ALA A 231 17.04 5.28 -15.35
CA ALA A 231 18.44 5.56 -15.69
C ALA A 231 18.61 6.52 -16.87
N VAL A 232 17.55 6.85 -17.60
CA VAL A 232 17.64 7.62 -18.85
C VAL A 232 16.78 8.89 -18.87
N LEU A 233 15.86 9.01 -17.92
CA LEU A 233 14.98 10.16 -17.83
C LEU A 233 15.78 11.41 -17.39
N PRO A 234 15.62 12.56 -18.06
CA PRO A 234 16.22 13.80 -17.59
C PRO A 234 15.74 14.19 -16.18
N ASP A 235 16.61 14.74 -15.36
CA ASP A 235 16.30 15.09 -13.96
C ASP A 235 15.16 16.11 -13.84
N ASP A 236 14.97 16.94 -14.85
CA ASP A 236 13.92 17.95 -14.92
C ASP A 236 12.60 17.44 -15.55
N ALA A 237 12.54 16.17 -15.97
CA ALA A 237 11.32 15.62 -16.51
C ALA A 237 10.20 15.56 -15.43
N PRO A 238 8.93 15.85 -15.77
CA PRO A 238 7.83 15.84 -14.80
C PRO A 238 7.68 14.52 -14.05
N GLY A 239 7.93 13.39 -14.71
CA GLY A 239 7.88 12.06 -14.13
C GLY A 239 9.21 11.57 -13.52
N ALA A 240 10.26 12.40 -13.50
CA ALA A 240 11.52 12.04 -12.87
C ALA A 240 11.38 12.00 -11.35
N GLY A 241 12.00 11.00 -10.75
CA GLY A 241 11.91 10.78 -9.31
C GLY A 241 12.37 9.39 -8.92
N GLN A 242 11.96 8.98 -7.75
CA GLN A 242 12.35 7.70 -7.16
C GLN A 242 11.20 7.16 -6.30
N MET A 243 11.04 5.84 -6.27
CA MET A 243 10.20 5.13 -5.30
C MET A 243 11.05 4.12 -4.54
N LEU A 244 10.58 3.72 -3.36
CA LEU A 244 11.23 2.68 -2.57
C LEU A 244 10.19 1.82 -1.87
N LEU A 245 10.32 0.50 -2.03
CA LEU A 245 9.57 -0.49 -1.28
C LEU A 245 10.50 -1.16 -0.26
N ALA A 246 10.11 -1.19 1.02
CA ALA A 246 10.89 -1.79 2.09
C ALA A 246 10.05 -2.71 2.98
N ALA A 247 10.69 -3.73 3.54
CA ALA A 247 10.14 -4.60 4.57
C ALA A 247 11.14 -4.77 5.72
N ASP A 248 10.65 -4.86 6.96
CA ASP A 248 11.44 -4.93 8.18
C ASP A 248 11.99 -6.35 8.47
N ASP A 249 12.61 -6.93 7.48
CA ASP A 249 13.36 -8.18 7.60
C ASP A 249 14.65 -8.08 6.75
N PRO A 250 15.83 -8.14 7.36
CA PRO A 250 17.10 -8.05 6.62
C PRO A 250 17.34 -9.24 5.70
N ARG A 251 16.58 -10.32 5.88
CA ARG A 251 16.66 -11.55 5.08
C ARG A 251 15.52 -11.68 4.07
N ALA A 252 14.64 -10.67 3.96
CA ALA A 252 13.57 -10.73 2.97
C ALA A 252 14.16 -11.01 1.59
N ALA A 253 13.54 -11.92 0.88
CA ALA A 253 13.89 -12.21 -0.50
C ALA A 253 13.41 -11.09 -1.41
N ALA A 254 14.18 -10.78 -2.45
CA ALA A 254 13.82 -9.73 -3.39
C ALA A 254 13.75 -10.28 -4.82
N LEU A 255 12.73 -9.84 -5.55
CA LEU A 255 12.57 -10.01 -6.98
C LEU A 255 12.60 -8.61 -7.61
N THR A 256 13.76 -8.23 -8.17
CA THR A 256 13.96 -6.87 -8.68
C THR A 256 13.31 -6.61 -10.03
N ARG A 257 12.85 -7.65 -10.72
CA ARG A 257 12.12 -7.51 -11.99
C ARG A 257 11.14 -8.66 -12.20
N TRP A 258 9.96 -8.32 -12.62
CA TRP A 258 8.96 -9.25 -13.14
C TRP A 258 7.93 -8.48 -13.98
N ARG A 259 7.20 -9.15 -14.85
CA ARG A 259 6.20 -8.56 -15.76
C ARG A 259 4.80 -9.10 -15.53
N HIS A 260 4.69 -10.40 -15.34
CA HIS A 260 3.42 -11.10 -15.18
C HIS A 260 3.26 -11.62 -13.76
N ALA A 261 2.11 -11.45 -13.14
CA ALA A 261 1.84 -11.84 -11.75
C ALA A 261 2.26 -13.29 -11.44
N GLN A 262 2.17 -14.19 -12.41
CA GLN A 262 2.64 -15.57 -12.28
C GLN A 262 4.13 -15.68 -11.92
N GLU A 263 4.96 -14.76 -12.39
CA GLU A 263 6.40 -14.74 -12.04
C GLU A 263 6.59 -14.44 -10.55
N PHE A 264 5.83 -13.46 -10.03
CA PHE A 264 5.85 -13.12 -8.61
C PHE A 264 5.27 -14.26 -7.74
N VAL A 265 4.17 -14.86 -8.16
CA VAL A 265 3.59 -16.02 -7.47
C VAL A 265 4.57 -17.20 -7.46
N THR A 266 5.24 -17.47 -8.57
CA THR A 266 6.29 -18.51 -8.66
C THR A 266 7.47 -18.19 -7.74
N PHE A 267 7.88 -16.93 -7.69
CA PHE A 267 8.90 -16.46 -6.74
C PHE A 267 8.48 -16.75 -5.31
N LEU A 268 7.28 -16.37 -4.87
CA LEU A 268 6.79 -16.64 -3.51
C LEU A 268 6.74 -18.15 -3.22
N ARG A 269 6.34 -18.97 -4.18
CA ARG A 269 6.34 -20.43 -4.04
C ARG A 269 7.73 -21.02 -3.97
N SER A 270 8.74 -20.36 -4.55
CA SER A 270 10.13 -20.80 -4.48
C SER A 270 10.79 -20.53 -3.12
N LEU A 271 10.25 -19.58 -2.35
CA LEU A 271 10.73 -19.22 -1.02
C LEU A 271 10.22 -20.25 -0.01
N THR A 272 10.77 -21.44 -0.03
CA THR A 272 10.27 -22.51 0.80
C THR A 272 11.16 -22.96 1.90
N ARG A 273 10.45 -23.44 2.83
CA ARG A 273 10.45 -24.69 3.60
C ARG A 273 11.55 -24.78 4.59
N ALA A 274 12.16 -24.14 5.22
CA ALA A 274 13.04 -24.45 6.36
C ALA A 274 14.25 -23.54 6.51
N SER A 275 14.66 -22.84 5.48
CA SER A 275 15.92 -22.10 5.59
C SER A 275 15.84 -20.62 5.22
N GLY A 276 14.72 -20.14 4.64
CA GLY A 276 14.65 -18.77 4.10
C GLY A 276 15.66 -18.49 2.98
N LEU A 277 16.39 -19.52 2.55
CA LEU A 277 17.40 -19.42 1.51
C LEU A 277 16.72 -19.51 0.15
N GLN A 278 16.87 -18.46 -0.63
CA GLN A 278 16.51 -18.45 -2.05
C GLN A 278 17.28 -19.58 -2.76
N ARG A 279 16.57 -20.40 -3.52
CA ARG A 279 17.22 -21.30 -4.49
C ARG A 279 17.87 -20.52 -5.64
N HIS A 280 17.54 -19.25 -5.81
CA HIS A 280 18.13 -18.38 -6.82
C HIS A 280 18.89 -17.26 -6.13
N ALA A 281 20.10 -16.99 -6.55
CA ALA A 281 20.86 -15.85 -6.09
C ALA A 281 20.02 -14.57 -6.35
N PRO A 282 19.87 -13.68 -5.35
CA PRO A 282 19.15 -12.43 -5.55
C PRO A 282 19.81 -11.66 -6.69
N GLN A 283 19.04 -11.25 -7.68
CA GLN A 283 19.54 -10.30 -8.67
C GLN A 283 19.62 -8.92 -7.99
N PRO A 284 20.82 -8.36 -7.83
CA PRO A 284 20.98 -7.11 -7.09
C PRO A 284 20.34 -5.92 -7.82
N ALA A 285 20.16 -6.02 -9.14
CA ALA A 285 19.51 -5.01 -9.97
C ALA A 285 18.78 -5.64 -11.16
N SER A 286 17.75 -4.97 -11.64
CA SER A 286 16.91 -5.43 -12.75
C SER A 286 17.55 -5.26 -14.13
N GLY A 287 18.51 -4.36 -14.26
CA GLY A 287 18.87 -3.71 -15.53
C GLY A 287 17.77 -2.75 -15.99
N ALA A 288 18.08 -1.97 -17.04
CA ALA A 288 17.12 -1.02 -17.61
C ALA A 288 15.99 -1.73 -18.36
N SER A 289 14.77 -1.23 -18.24
CA SER A 289 13.63 -1.73 -18.99
C SER A 289 13.66 -1.26 -20.46
N PRO A 290 13.05 -2.03 -21.37
CA PRO A 290 12.87 -1.57 -22.75
C PRO A 290 12.02 -0.29 -22.84
N ALA A 291 12.19 0.46 -23.92
CA ALA A 291 11.34 1.62 -24.21
C ALA A 291 9.85 1.22 -24.21
N GLY A 292 9.01 2.07 -23.64
CA GLY A 292 7.58 1.82 -23.49
C GLY A 292 7.22 0.80 -22.40
N SER A 293 8.18 0.34 -21.62
CA SER A 293 7.96 -0.67 -20.58
C SER A 293 8.64 -0.30 -19.25
N THR A 294 8.10 -0.83 -18.14
CA THR A 294 8.71 -0.74 -16.82
C THR A 294 8.94 -2.12 -16.21
N TRP A 295 9.48 -2.17 -15.01
CA TRP A 295 9.63 -3.36 -14.18
C TRP A 295 8.75 -3.26 -12.93
N ASN A 296 8.19 -4.36 -12.52
CA ASN A 296 7.68 -4.52 -11.17
C ASN A 296 8.79 -5.03 -10.26
N ALA A 297 8.73 -4.66 -8.98
CA ALA A 297 9.60 -5.17 -7.93
C ALA A 297 8.78 -5.80 -6.81
N GLY A 298 9.34 -6.79 -6.11
CA GLY A 298 8.67 -7.40 -4.99
C GLY A 298 9.63 -7.91 -3.92
N LEU A 299 9.11 -8.00 -2.71
CA LEU A 299 9.77 -8.59 -1.54
C LEU A 299 8.95 -9.77 -1.03
N GLY A 300 9.62 -10.79 -0.54
CA GLY A 300 9.03 -11.92 0.15
C GLY A 300 9.61 -12.06 1.55
N VAL A 301 8.80 -11.81 2.58
CA VAL A 301 9.17 -11.94 3.99
C VAL A 301 8.73 -13.30 4.49
N ALA A 302 9.68 -14.21 4.67
CA ALA A 302 9.39 -15.55 5.18
C ALA A 302 9.15 -15.53 6.69
N PHE A 303 8.22 -16.36 7.16
CA PHE A 303 7.94 -16.53 8.58
C PHE A 303 7.70 -18.00 8.95
N ARG A 304 7.87 -18.29 10.24
CA ARG A 304 7.43 -19.50 10.90
C ARG A 304 6.71 -19.12 12.17
N LEU A 305 5.53 -19.71 12.41
CA LEU A 305 4.70 -19.45 13.58
C LEU A 305 4.31 -20.76 14.24
N GLN A 306 4.55 -20.88 15.54
CA GLN A 306 3.97 -21.94 16.37
C GLN A 306 2.46 -21.69 16.56
N PRO A 307 1.67 -22.69 17.00
CA PRO A 307 0.28 -22.49 17.36
C PRO A 307 0.10 -21.30 18.31
N GLY A 308 -0.82 -20.37 17.99
CA GLY A 308 -1.08 -19.16 18.74
C GLY A 308 -0.02 -18.05 18.63
N GLU A 309 1.12 -18.33 17.99
CA GLU A 309 2.18 -17.33 17.83
C GLU A 309 1.78 -16.25 16.82
N GLN A 310 2.22 -15.02 17.09
CA GLN A 310 2.01 -13.89 16.20
C GLN A 310 3.32 -13.30 15.67
N ARG A 311 3.26 -12.71 14.48
CA ARG A 311 4.32 -11.89 13.90
C ARG A 311 3.76 -10.59 13.35
N LEU A 312 4.48 -9.50 13.60
CA LEU A 312 4.28 -8.22 12.93
C LEU A 312 5.33 -8.08 11.83
N ILE A 313 4.91 -7.61 10.66
CA ILE A 313 5.79 -7.29 9.53
C ILE A 313 5.43 -5.89 9.07
N ARG A 314 6.40 -4.96 9.16
CA ARG A 314 6.24 -3.59 8.70
C ARG A 314 6.69 -3.48 7.25
N VAL A 315 5.94 -2.72 6.47
CA VAL A 315 6.23 -2.44 5.06
C VAL A 315 6.09 -0.94 4.83
N ALA A 316 7.09 -0.34 4.20
CA ALA A 316 7.06 1.05 3.79
C ALA A 316 7.08 1.16 2.28
N LEU A 317 6.24 2.03 1.74
CA LEU A 317 6.34 2.54 0.39
C LEU A 317 6.59 4.04 0.51
N THR A 318 7.73 4.50 0.02
CA THR A 318 8.09 5.92 -0.02
C THR A 318 8.32 6.37 -1.45
N TRP A 319 8.16 7.65 -1.71
CA TRP A 319 8.37 8.21 -3.05
C TRP A 319 8.93 9.63 -2.98
N TYR A 320 9.51 10.03 -4.11
CA TYR A 320 10.09 11.34 -4.30
C TYR A 320 9.94 11.74 -5.77
N PHE A 321 9.05 12.69 -6.06
CA PHE A 321 8.82 13.25 -7.38
C PHE A 321 8.90 14.77 -7.26
N PRO A 322 10.10 15.36 -7.42
CA PRO A 322 10.35 16.77 -7.08
C PRO A 322 9.73 17.75 -8.07
N ASN A 323 9.50 17.31 -9.31
CA ASN A 323 9.22 18.20 -10.43
C ASN A 323 7.72 18.46 -10.56
N ARG A 324 7.29 19.58 -9.96
CA ARG A 324 5.96 20.13 -10.16
C ARG A 324 6.04 21.36 -11.02
N TYR A 325 5.38 21.30 -12.18
CA TYR A 325 5.24 22.41 -13.11
C TYR A 325 3.86 23.00 -13.04
N VAL A 326 3.76 24.33 -13.02
CA VAL A 326 2.51 25.06 -13.02
C VAL A 326 2.48 25.98 -14.24
N ASN A 327 1.35 26.00 -14.92
CA ASN A 327 1.07 26.93 -16.01
C ASN A 327 0.06 27.97 -15.54
N PHE A 328 0.51 29.13 -15.13
CA PHE A 328 -0.36 30.23 -14.68
C PHE A 328 -1.13 30.91 -15.82
N GLU A 329 -0.70 30.74 -17.08
CA GLU A 329 -1.36 31.34 -18.24
C GLU A 329 -2.72 30.71 -18.55
N GLN A 330 -2.98 29.50 -18.07
CA GLN A 330 -4.28 28.84 -18.23
C GLN A 330 -5.45 29.62 -17.57
N PHE A 331 -5.14 30.55 -16.68
CA PHE A 331 -6.14 31.36 -15.98
C PHE A 331 -6.36 32.74 -16.67
N GLY A 332 -5.61 33.04 -17.73
CA GLY A 332 -5.75 34.30 -18.47
C GLY A 332 -6.89 34.28 -19.50
N PRO A 333 -7.38 35.48 -19.93
CA PRO A 333 -8.42 35.59 -20.96
C PRO A 333 -7.94 35.11 -22.34
N ASP A 334 -6.67 35.25 -22.63
CA ASP A 334 -6.04 34.74 -23.86
C ASP A 334 -5.34 33.43 -23.50
N ARG A 335 -5.95 32.30 -23.85
CA ARG A 335 -5.34 30.97 -23.66
C ARG A 335 -4.21 30.77 -24.67
N PRO A 336 -2.95 30.98 -24.31
CA PRO A 336 -1.85 30.64 -25.19
C PRO A 336 -1.82 29.12 -25.38
N GLU A 337 -1.24 28.67 -26.49
CA GLU A 337 -1.05 27.26 -26.78
C GLU A 337 -0.43 26.55 -25.57
N TRP A 338 -1.04 25.46 -25.17
CA TRP A 338 -0.60 24.62 -24.06
C TRP A 338 0.90 24.36 -24.16
N GLY A 339 1.66 24.82 -23.13
CA GLY A 339 3.07 24.49 -22.98
C GLY A 339 4.07 25.62 -23.20
N ARG A 340 3.66 26.84 -23.44
CA ARG A 340 4.61 27.97 -23.67
C ARG A 340 5.21 28.57 -22.39
N SER A 341 4.51 28.52 -21.24
CA SER A 341 5.11 28.92 -19.96
C SER A 341 4.97 27.78 -18.92
N ARG A 342 6.05 27.04 -18.74
CA ARG A 342 6.19 26.07 -17.67
C ARG A 342 7.00 26.70 -16.55
N PHE A 343 6.33 27.11 -15.49
CA PHE A 343 7.01 27.54 -14.27
C PHE A 343 7.27 26.30 -13.41
N TRP A 344 8.55 26.03 -13.12
CA TRP A 344 8.90 25.00 -12.15
C TRP A 344 8.65 25.52 -10.73
N LEU A 345 7.67 24.96 -10.04
CA LEU A 345 7.35 25.29 -8.67
C LEU A 345 8.09 24.36 -7.69
N GLY A 346 8.25 23.11 -8.08
CA GLY A 346 8.75 22.06 -7.21
C GLY A 346 7.71 21.62 -6.16
N ASN A 347 8.06 20.58 -5.43
CA ASN A 347 7.29 20.11 -4.28
C ASN A 347 7.95 20.52 -2.97
N HIS A 348 7.18 20.93 -1.97
CA HIS A 348 7.72 21.35 -0.68
C HIS A 348 8.59 20.25 -0.03
N TYR A 349 8.15 19.00 -0.08
CA TYR A 349 8.93 17.91 0.51
C TYR A 349 10.31 17.71 -0.14
N ALA A 350 10.48 18.16 -1.39
CA ALA A 350 11.78 18.13 -2.08
C ALA A 350 12.81 19.14 -1.52
N THR A 351 12.36 20.08 -0.69
CA THR A 351 13.30 20.96 0.07
C THR A 351 13.86 20.28 1.31
N ARG A 352 13.31 19.13 1.70
CA ARG A 352 13.62 18.43 2.95
C ARG A 352 14.26 17.07 2.74
N TYR A 353 13.95 16.42 1.64
CA TYR A 353 14.45 15.09 1.29
C TYR A 353 15.19 15.18 -0.04
N ALA A 354 16.26 14.39 -0.15
CA ALA A 354 17.06 14.29 -1.37
C ALA A 354 16.48 13.27 -2.37
N ASP A 355 15.87 12.21 -1.86
CA ASP A 355 15.30 11.10 -2.64
C ASP A 355 14.34 10.25 -1.80
N ALA A 356 13.79 9.17 -2.37
CA ALA A 356 12.89 8.27 -1.65
C ALA A 356 13.59 7.43 -0.57
N GLN A 357 14.91 7.26 -0.66
CA GLN A 357 15.69 6.59 0.39
C GLN A 357 15.80 7.49 1.62
N ASP A 358 16.04 8.79 1.44
CA ASP A 358 16.12 9.76 2.55
C ASP A 358 14.75 9.86 3.27
N VAL A 359 13.65 9.84 2.52
CA VAL A 359 12.29 9.69 3.09
C VAL A 359 12.18 8.41 3.91
N PHE A 360 12.65 7.28 3.38
CA PHE A 360 12.60 5.99 4.06
C PHE A 360 13.44 5.98 5.34
N GLU A 361 14.63 6.58 5.34
CA GLU A 361 15.48 6.70 6.52
C GLU A 361 14.78 7.47 7.65
N ARG A 362 14.04 8.52 7.32
CA ARG A 362 13.20 9.26 8.27
C ARG A 362 12.11 8.34 8.85
N VAL A 363 11.36 7.66 7.99
CA VAL A 363 10.27 6.75 8.39
C VAL A 363 10.80 5.60 9.25
N ARG A 364 11.87 4.94 8.82
CA ARG A 364 12.48 3.81 9.51
C ARG A 364 12.89 4.16 10.93
N ARG A 365 13.57 5.31 11.09
CA ARG A 365 14.06 5.78 12.39
C ARG A 365 12.91 6.12 13.34
N ASP A 366 11.87 6.76 12.83
CA ASP A 366 10.84 7.39 13.65
C ASP A 366 9.50 6.65 13.60
N TRP A 367 9.45 5.42 13.03
CA TRP A 367 8.22 4.66 12.82
C TRP A 367 7.29 4.63 14.02
N SER A 368 7.82 4.22 15.17
CA SER A 368 7.01 4.06 16.38
C SER A 368 6.48 5.40 16.90
N ALA A 369 7.31 6.44 16.89
CA ALA A 369 6.90 7.78 17.32
C ALA A 369 5.85 8.39 16.37
N LEU A 370 6.01 8.22 15.05
CA LEU A 370 5.06 8.68 14.05
C LEU A 370 3.71 7.96 14.20
N ARG A 371 3.73 6.62 14.41
CA ARG A 371 2.51 5.84 14.62
C ARG A 371 1.81 6.20 15.92
N GLU A 372 2.56 6.37 17.01
CA GLU A 372 2.03 6.77 18.30
C GLU A 372 1.39 8.16 18.26
N ALA A 373 2.07 9.17 17.70
CA ALA A 373 1.55 10.52 17.57
C ALA A 373 0.27 10.56 16.71
N THR A 374 0.25 9.78 15.61
CA THR A 374 -0.94 9.63 14.77
C THR A 374 -2.08 8.96 15.53
N GLY A 375 -1.80 7.91 16.31
CA GLY A 375 -2.78 7.22 17.14
C GLY A 375 -3.32 8.10 18.29
N ALA A 376 -2.47 8.93 18.89
CA ALA A 376 -2.89 9.89 19.91
C ALA A 376 -3.93 10.89 19.38
N TRP A 377 -3.77 11.33 18.13
CA TRP A 377 -4.74 12.19 17.45
C TRP A 377 -6.10 11.49 17.26
N THR A 378 -6.12 10.29 16.68
CA THR A 378 -7.36 9.53 16.47
C THR A 378 -8.05 9.21 17.79
N SER A 379 -7.28 8.86 18.83
CA SER A 379 -7.79 8.62 20.19
C SER A 379 -8.36 9.89 20.84
N THR A 380 -7.78 11.06 20.57
CA THR A 380 -8.32 12.34 21.05
C THR A 380 -9.65 12.64 20.41
N LEU A 381 -9.78 12.42 19.09
CA LEU A 381 -11.04 12.60 18.36
C LEU A 381 -12.11 11.63 18.90
N ALA A 382 -11.80 10.37 19.11
CA ALA A 382 -12.71 9.38 19.67
C ALA A 382 -13.19 9.72 21.11
N ARG A 383 -12.37 10.41 21.90
CA ARG A 383 -12.70 10.84 23.25
C ARG A 383 -13.29 12.27 23.34
N SER A 384 -13.62 12.88 22.23
CA SER A 384 -14.13 14.26 22.17
C SER A 384 -15.51 14.47 22.80
N GLY A 385 -16.23 13.38 23.12
CA GLY A 385 -17.62 13.44 23.62
C GLY A 385 -18.67 13.60 22.50
N LEU A 386 -18.24 13.60 21.24
CA LEU A 386 -19.14 13.51 20.09
C LEU A 386 -19.65 12.07 19.95
N ASP A 387 -20.80 11.89 19.31
CA ASP A 387 -21.27 10.55 18.95
C ASP A 387 -20.39 9.90 17.87
N ASP A 388 -20.43 8.57 17.76
CA ASP A 388 -19.58 7.80 16.87
C ASP A 388 -19.76 8.18 15.39
N ALA A 389 -20.98 8.51 14.98
CA ALA A 389 -21.25 8.94 13.61
C ALA A 389 -20.59 10.27 13.30
N ALA A 390 -20.64 11.24 14.23
CA ALA A 390 -19.97 12.54 14.10
C ALA A 390 -18.45 12.36 14.07
N VAL A 391 -17.87 11.52 14.93
CA VAL A 391 -16.44 11.19 14.93
C VAL A 391 -16.00 10.59 13.60
N THR A 392 -16.75 9.60 13.11
CA THR A 392 -16.46 8.93 11.84
C THR A 392 -16.54 9.92 10.66
N HIS A 393 -17.58 10.76 10.63
CA HIS A 393 -17.73 11.77 9.60
C HIS A 393 -16.59 12.80 9.61
N LEU A 394 -16.26 13.34 10.77
CA LEU A 394 -15.16 14.30 10.91
C LEU A 394 -13.82 13.67 10.50
N ALA A 395 -13.54 12.44 10.93
CA ALA A 395 -12.33 11.75 10.53
C ALA A 395 -12.26 11.56 9.00
N ALA A 396 -13.37 11.18 8.36
CA ALA A 396 -13.41 11.02 6.91
C ALA A 396 -13.18 12.35 6.18
N GLN A 397 -13.75 13.46 6.67
CA GLN A 397 -13.54 14.78 6.05
C GLN A 397 -12.08 15.27 6.16
N LEU A 398 -11.34 14.87 7.18
CA LEU A 398 -9.91 15.18 7.29
C LEU A 398 -9.06 14.59 6.16
N ALA A 399 -9.54 13.57 5.47
CA ALA A 399 -8.86 13.03 4.30
C ALA A 399 -8.69 14.07 3.17
N THR A 400 -9.53 15.09 3.13
CA THR A 400 -9.46 16.17 2.13
C THR A 400 -8.17 16.98 2.20
N VAL A 401 -7.50 17.06 3.37
CA VAL A 401 -6.20 17.74 3.50
C VAL A 401 -5.08 17.10 2.67
N ARG A 402 -5.32 15.92 2.13
CA ARG A 402 -4.38 15.20 1.25
C ARG A 402 -4.71 15.30 -0.22
N SER A 403 -5.60 16.23 -0.58
CA SER A 403 -5.90 16.47 -1.99
C SER A 403 -4.61 16.74 -2.76
N PRO A 404 -4.36 16.07 -3.89
CA PRO A 404 -3.24 16.36 -4.78
C PRO A 404 -3.46 17.64 -5.59
N THR A 405 -4.66 18.19 -5.53
CA THR A 405 -5.05 19.44 -6.21
C THR A 405 -4.74 20.62 -5.28
N CYS A 406 -3.49 21.01 -5.21
CA CYS A 406 -3.09 22.27 -4.56
C CYS A 406 -2.74 23.32 -5.59
#